data_9867ddc926da02a484a9e522bb28d5a0
#
_entry.id   9867ddc926da02a484a9e522bb28d5a0
#
_cell.length_a   1.000
_cell.length_b   1.000
_cell.length_c   1.000
_cell.angle_alpha   90.00
_cell.angle_beta   90.00
_cell.angle_gamma   90.00
#
_symmetry.space_group_name_H-M   'P 1'
#
loop_
_entity.id
_entity.type
_entity.pdbx_description
1 polymer ?
#
loop_
_entity_poly.entity_id
_entity_poly.type
_entity_poly.pdbx_seq_one_letter_code
_entity_poly.pdbx_strand_id
1 'polypeptide(L)'
;MTFAEELKSFKQTHRYSELVIGGIKTSYLLCGNSESEKTLVYLVRGTGFSAAWFKHIQLMEHEYRILTLEYPVGIEQMEKLADHIMSLIKELGIQKPVLIGASLGGMLAQVIARRYAGSIFGICLYSTCSLSETSINGLKKQYRSYGILLPVMKVIPYNWIRKLLINVSRKKIGAQNGTDEEKAWLDEFFTWVYQSYTKELDIHMTTLMADVPNLMPVTQQEYAAFDEKSLLILPLNDEAFPKEAQQDLMDMMPRANVIRLDGGHVATLYKVEEYVNATKQFLKNDYE
;
A
#
# COMPACT_ATOMS: atom_id res chain seq x y z
N MET A 1 23.72 -7.21 -0.55
CA MET A 1 23.27 -6.87 -1.93
C MET A 1 22.66 -5.49 -1.91
N THR A 2 22.86 -4.70 -2.97
CA THR A 2 22.18 -3.42 -3.14
C THR A 2 20.70 -3.63 -3.47
N PHE A 3 19.85 -2.63 -3.25
CA PHE A 3 18.45 -2.67 -3.66
C PHE A 3 18.28 -3.04 -5.14
N ALA A 4 19.12 -2.47 -6.01
CA ALA A 4 19.06 -2.71 -7.45
C ALA A 4 19.36 -4.18 -7.84
N GLU A 5 20.31 -4.81 -7.16
CA GLU A 5 20.64 -6.22 -7.36
C GLU A 5 19.53 -7.14 -6.88
N GLU A 6 18.97 -6.89 -5.70
CA GLU A 6 17.84 -7.63 -5.13
C GLU A 6 16.61 -7.55 -6.04
N LEU A 7 16.24 -6.35 -6.47
CA LEU A 7 15.08 -6.15 -7.36
C LEU A 7 15.30 -6.80 -8.74
N LYS A 8 16.52 -6.73 -9.28
CA LYS A 8 16.85 -7.39 -10.56
C LYS A 8 16.70 -8.90 -10.45
N SER A 9 17.20 -9.51 -9.37
CA SER A 9 17.04 -10.94 -9.11
C SER A 9 15.56 -11.32 -9.01
N PHE A 10 14.78 -10.58 -8.25
CA PHE A 10 13.33 -10.79 -8.13
C PHE A 10 12.63 -10.76 -9.50
N LYS A 11 12.90 -9.76 -10.34
CA LYS A 11 12.28 -9.64 -11.66
C LYS A 11 12.65 -10.74 -12.65
N GLN A 12 13.74 -11.47 -12.44
CA GLN A 12 14.12 -12.62 -13.28
C GLN A 12 13.20 -13.82 -13.07
N THR A 13 12.71 -14.01 -11.85
CA THR A 13 11.87 -15.14 -11.44
C THR A 13 10.39 -14.80 -11.37
N HIS A 14 10.03 -13.52 -11.17
CA HIS A 14 8.67 -13.04 -10.98
C HIS A 14 8.21 -12.22 -12.19
N ARG A 15 7.52 -12.90 -13.11
CA ARG A 15 7.04 -12.28 -14.35
C ARG A 15 5.62 -11.78 -14.19
N TYR A 16 5.40 -10.53 -14.59
CA TYR A 16 4.07 -9.94 -14.65
C TYR A 16 3.29 -10.49 -15.83
N SER A 17 2.01 -10.73 -15.59
CA SER A 17 1.01 -11.06 -16.59
C SER A 17 0.08 -9.88 -16.82
N GLU A 18 -0.69 -9.91 -17.89
CA GLU A 18 -1.65 -8.87 -18.24
C GLU A 18 -3.03 -9.47 -18.47
N LEU A 19 -4.06 -8.78 -17.98
CA LEU A 19 -5.46 -9.15 -18.18
C LEU A 19 -6.27 -7.89 -18.49
N VAL A 20 -7.28 -8.02 -19.33
CA VAL A 20 -8.21 -6.92 -19.64
C VAL A 20 -9.46 -7.07 -18.78
N ILE A 21 -9.69 -6.14 -17.88
CA ILE A 21 -10.83 -6.10 -16.96
C ILE A 21 -11.70 -4.89 -17.33
N GLY A 22 -12.93 -5.12 -17.76
CA GLY A 22 -13.84 -4.03 -18.15
C GLY A 22 -13.27 -3.11 -19.24
N GLY A 23 -12.45 -3.66 -20.16
CA GLY A 23 -11.78 -2.88 -21.21
C GLY A 23 -10.47 -2.20 -20.76
N ILE A 24 -10.07 -2.35 -19.51
CA ILE A 24 -8.83 -1.75 -18.96
C ILE A 24 -7.76 -2.82 -18.81
N LYS A 25 -6.60 -2.59 -19.44
CA LYS A 25 -5.44 -3.47 -19.36
C LYS A 25 -4.80 -3.33 -17.98
N THR A 26 -4.64 -4.44 -17.26
CA THR A 26 -4.11 -4.52 -15.92
C THR A 26 -2.91 -5.44 -15.89
N SER A 27 -1.77 -4.92 -15.44
CA SER A 27 -0.56 -5.69 -15.20
C SER A 27 -0.56 -6.19 -13.76
N TYR A 28 -0.34 -7.49 -13.57
CA TYR A 28 -0.33 -8.12 -12.24
C TYR A 28 0.73 -9.19 -12.13
N LEU A 29 1.13 -9.49 -10.91
CA LEU A 29 1.98 -10.62 -10.54
C LEU A 29 1.14 -11.57 -9.69
N LEU A 30 1.01 -12.81 -10.15
CA LEU A 30 0.43 -13.91 -9.39
C LEU A 30 1.52 -14.96 -9.21
N CYS A 31 1.93 -15.23 -7.98
CA CYS A 31 3.04 -16.13 -7.67
C CYS A 31 2.81 -16.87 -6.34
N GLY A 32 3.81 -17.60 -5.91
CA GLY A 32 3.83 -18.31 -4.64
C GLY A 32 3.19 -19.69 -4.69
N ASN A 33 2.78 -20.20 -3.54
CA ASN A 33 2.28 -21.55 -3.38
C ASN A 33 0.87 -21.70 -4.00
N SER A 34 0.79 -22.34 -5.16
CA SER A 34 -0.47 -22.58 -5.88
C SER A 34 -1.44 -23.51 -5.13
N GLU A 35 -0.92 -24.36 -4.24
CA GLU A 35 -1.72 -25.29 -3.43
C GLU A 35 -2.31 -24.62 -2.17
N SER A 36 -1.88 -23.40 -1.87
CA SER A 36 -2.38 -22.67 -0.72
C SER A 36 -3.79 -22.18 -0.98
N GLU A 37 -4.72 -22.51 -0.09
CA GLU A 37 -6.08 -21.97 -0.09
C GLU A 37 -6.10 -20.46 0.25
N LYS A 38 -5.02 -19.98 0.87
CA LYS A 38 -4.90 -18.59 1.34
C LYS A 38 -4.17 -17.75 0.28
N THR A 39 -4.87 -16.73 -0.24
CA THR A 39 -4.26 -15.75 -1.14
C THR A 39 -4.08 -14.41 -0.45
N LEU A 40 -2.87 -13.88 -0.49
CA LEU A 40 -2.53 -12.55 0.00
C LEU A 40 -2.49 -11.56 -1.18
N VAL A 41 -3.22 -10.46 -1.07
CA VAL A 41 -3.26 -9.41 -2.09
C VAL A 41 -2.53 -8.18 -1.56
N TYR A 42 -1.35 -7.91 -2.11
CA TYR A 42 -0.54 -6.76 -1.74
C TYR A 42 -0.95 -5.54 -2.56
N LEU A 43 -1.51 -4.54 -1.89
CA LEU A 43 -1.98 -3.29 -2.49
C LEU A 43 -0.86 -2.26 -2.52
N VAL A 44 -0.72 -1.59 -3.67
CA VAL A 44 0.36 -0.64 -3.92
C VAL A 44 0.22 0.59 -3.03
N ARG A 45 1.33 1.02 -2.46
CA ARG A 45 1.43 2.26 -1.69
C ARG A 45 1.58 3.48 -2.60
N GLY A 46 1.60 4.68 -2.02
CA GLY A 46 1.72 5.92 -2.79
C GLY A 46 2.94 6.04 -3.73
N THR A 47 3.90 5.12 -3.62
CA THR A 47 5.03 5.02 -4.56
C THR A 47 4.67 4.43 -5.92
N GLY A 48 3.46 3.90 -6.10
CA GLY A 48 2.93 3.49 -7.40
C GLY A 48 3.49 2.20 -8.00
N PHE A 49 4.40 1.50 -7.33
CA PHE A 49 5.02 0.27 -7.84
C PHE A 49 4.73 -0.93 -6.94
N SER A 50 4.11 -1.95 -7.51
CA SER A 50 3.87 -3.23 -6.84
C SER A 50 5.18 -3.95 -6.49
N ALA A 51 6.22 -3.74 -7.29
CA ALA A 51 7.56 -4.26 -7.04
C ALA A 51 8.17 -3.76 -5.70
N ALA A 52 7.62 -2.73 -5.06
CA ALA A 52 8.04 -2.32 -3.71
C ALA A 52 7.78 -3.40 -2.65
N TRP A 53 6.94 -4.38 -2.94
CA TRP A 53 6.62 -5.50 -2.07
C TRP A 53 7.54 -6.72 -2.24
N PHE A 54 8.56 -6.67 -3.11
CA PHE A 54 9.34 -7.84 -3.51
C PHE A 54 9.92 -8.64 -2.35
N LYS A 55 10.46 -7.99 -1.31
CA LYS A 55 10.99 -8.69 -0.11
C LYS A 55 9.89 -9.39 0.68
N HIS A 56 8.73 -8.76 0.84
CA HIS A 56 7.58 -9.38 1.50
C HIS A 56 7.09 -10.59 0.71
N ILE A 57 7.02 -10.47 -0.61
CA ILE A 57 6.62 -11.56 -1.50
C ILE A 57 7.55 -12.76 -1.33
N GLN A 58 8.86 -12.56 -1.42
CA GLN A 58 9.87 -13.62 -1.27
C GLN A 58 9.80 -14.35 0.07
N LEU A 59 9.46 -13.64 1.16
CA LEU A 59 9.34 -14.26 2.48
C LEU A 59 7.99 -14.96 2.72
N MET A 60 6.97 -14.66 1.92
CA MET A 60 5.61 -15.19 2.09
C MET A 60 5.24 -16.24 1.04
N GLU A 61 5.85 -16.22 -0.14
CA GLU A 61 5.46 -17.02 -1.31
C GLU A 61 5.60 -18.54 -1.14
N HIS A 62 6.43 -18.99 -0.21
CA HIS A 62 6.56 -20.44 0.08
C HIS A 62 5.33 -21.01 0.78
N GLU A 63 4.60 -20.16 1.54
CA GLU A 63 3.44 -20.58 2.34
C GLU A 63 2.11 -20.14 1.71
N TYR A 64 2.10 -19.03 0.98
CA TYR A 64 0.87 -18.39 0.48
C TYR A 64 0.91 -18.17 -1.03
N ARG A 65 -0.28 -18.20 -1.64
CA ARG A 65 -0.49 -17.64 -2.97
C ARG A 65 -0.52 -16.12 -2.87
N ILE A 66 0.16 -15.42 -3.78
CA ILE A 66 0.32 -13.96 -3.69
C ILE A 66 -0.12 -13.30 -4.99
N LEU A 67 -0.94 -12.27 -4.85
CA LEU A 67 -1.32 -11.35 -5.93
C LEU A 67 -0.84 -9.94 -5.59
N THR A 68 -0.23 -9.28 -6.55
CA THR A 68 -0.07 -7.82 -6.55
C THR A 68 -0.26 -7.29 -7.96
N LEU A 69 -0.55 -6.00 -8.11
CA LEU A 69 -0.86 -5.41 -9.41
C LEU A 69 -0.37 -3.96 -9.50
N GLU A 70 -0.09 -3.50 -10.71
CA GLU A 70 0.07 -2.07 -10.97
C GLU A 70 -1.31 -1.43 -11.12
N TYR A 71 -1.52 -0.27 -10.48
CA TYR A 71 -2.80 0.43 -10.62
C TYR A 71 -2.94 0.99 -12.03
N PRO A 72 -4.00 0.61 -12.77
CA PRO A 72 -4.16 1.03 -14.16
C PRO A 72 -4.33 2.55 -14.25
N VAL A 73 -3.49 3.17 -15.07
CA VAL A 73 -3.62 4.60 -15.38
C VAL A 73 -4.99 4.85 -16.03
N GLY A 74 -5.68 5.91 -15.58
CA GLY A 74 -7.04 6.25 -16.02
C GLY A 74 -8.13 5.89 -15.03
N ILE A 75 -7.85 5.08 -14.00
CA ILE A 75 -8.77 4.91 -12.86
C ILE A 75 -8.40 5.94 -11.79
N GLU A 76 -9.08 7.06 -11.76
CA GLU A 76 -8.74 8.23 -10.95
C GLU A 76 -9.47 8.30 -9.60
N GLN A 77 -10.33 7.33 -9.29
CA GLN A 77 -11.14 7.28 -8.07
C GLN A 77 -10.86 6.01 -7.28
N MET A 78 -10.65 6.15 -5.98
CA MET A 78 -10.35 5.04 -5.07
C MET A 78 -11.43 3.96 -5.07
N GLU A 79 -12.71 4.33 -5.11
CA GLU A 79 -13.81 3.38 -5.17
C GLU A 79 -13.85 2.60 -6.48
N LYS A 80 -13.60 3.26 -7.62
CA LYS A 80 -13.51 2.57 -8.92
C LYS A 80 -12.29 1.65 -8.99
N LEU A 81 -11.17 2.05 -8.36
CA LEU A 81 -10.00 1.19 -8.27
C LEU A 81 -10.29 -0.04 -7.40
N ALA A 82 -11.01 0.13 -6.30
CA ALA A 82 -11.48 -0.98 -5.46
C ALA A 82 -12.35 -1.97 -6.25
N ASP A 83 -13.32 -1.47 -7.02
CA ASP A 83 -14.19 -2.30 -7.88
C ASP A 83 -13.40 -3.04 -8.96
N HIS A 84 -12.41 -2.37 -9.55
CA HIS A 84 -11.52 -2.96 -10.56
C HIS A 84 -10.65 -4.09 -9.99
N ILE A 85 -10.06 -3.88 -8.81
CA ILE A 85 -9.26 -4.90 -8.12
C ILE A 85 -10.10 -6.10 -7.75
N MET A 86 -11.31 -5.91 -7.23
CA MET A 86 -12.21 -7.00 -6.92
C MET A 86 -12.66 -7.77 -8.17
N SER A 87 -12.81 -7.09 -9.29
CA SER A 87 -13.07 -7.74 -10.58
C SER A 87 -11.88 -8.58 -11.04
N LEU A 88 -10.64 -8.09 -10.91
CA LEU A 88 -9.43 -8.88 -11.19
C LEU A 88 -9.34 -10.12 -10.28
N ILE A 89 -9.57 -9.96 -8.98
CA ILE A 89 -9.57 -11.05 -8.00
C ILE A 89 -10.57 -12.14 -8.40
N LYS A 90 -11.77 -11.73 -8.82
CA LYS A 90 -12.82 -12.64 -9.28
C LYS A 90 -12.44 -13.38 -10.58
N GLU A 91 -11.90 -12.67 -11.58
CA GLU A 91 -11.44 -13.27 -12.85
C GLU A 91 -10.31 -14.28 -12.65
N LEU A 92 -9.43 -14.04 -11.65
CA LEU A 92 -8.37 -14.97 -11.26
C LEU A 92 -8.87 -16.15 -10.40
N GLY A 93 -10.17 -16.24 -10.11
CA GLY A 93 -10.76 -17.31 -9.31
C GLY A 93 -10.34 -17.29 -7.84
N ILE A 94 -9.84 -16.15 -7.35
CA ILE A 94 -9.38 -15.99 -5.97
C ILE A 94 -10.60 -15.77 -5.06
N GLN A 95 -10.69 -16.58 -4.02
CA GLN A 95 -11.80 -16.49 -3.06
C GLN A 95 -11.28 -16.02 -1.70
N LYS A 96 -12.02 -15.10 -1.08
CA LYS A 96 -11.77 -14.57 0.26
C LYS A 96 -10.29 -14.26 0.54
N PRO A 97 -9.62 -13.42 -0.28
CA PRO A 97 -8.23 -13.07 -0.03
C PRO A 97 -8.07 -12.26 1.24
N VAL A 98 -6.84 -12.23 1.79
CA VAL A 98 -6.41 -11.23 2.77
C VAL A 98 -5.79 -10.07 2.01
N LEU A 99 -6.27 -8.86 2.26
CA LEU A 99 -5.70 -7.65 1.66
C LEU A 99 -4.60 -7.10 2.56
N ILE A 100 -3.44 -6.85 2.01
CA ILE A 100 -2.30 -6.25 2.73
C ILE A 100 -1.98 -4.92 2.08
N GLY A 101 -2.08 -3.83 2.84
CA GLY A 101 -1.84 -2.50 2.31
C GLY A 101 -1.08 -1.59 3.28
N ALA A 102 -0.15 -0.82 2.74
CA ALA A 102 0.57 0.20 3.47
C ALA A 102 0.23 1.60 2.96
N SER A 103 0.06 2.58 3.87
CA SER A 103 -0.23 3.97 3.51
C SER A 103 -1.47 4.06 2.58
N LEU A 104 -1.34 4.58 1.36
CA LEU A 104 -2.43 4.63 0.37
C LEU A 104 -3.05 3.24 0.11
N GLY A 105 -2.22 2.19 0.02
CA GLY A 105 -2.71 0.81 -0.13
C GLY A 105 -3.53 0.33 1.07
N GLY A 106 -3.20 0.81 2.28
CA GLY A 106 -4.00 0.55 3.48
C GLY A 106 -5.34 1.27 3.48
N MET A 107 -5.40 2.50 2.95
CA MET A 107 -6.67 3.21 2.74
C MET A 107 -7.53 2.48 1.69
N LEU A 108 -6.93 2.02 0.61
CA LEU A 108 -7.62 1.24 -0.42
C LEU A 108 -8.14 -0.10 0.11
N ALA A 109 -7.37 -0.78 0.98
CA ALA A 109 -7.84 -2.00 1.64
C ALA A 109 -9.12 -1.75 2.46
N GLN A 110 -9.21 -0.62 3.16
CA GLN A 110 -10.41 -0.23 3.90
C GLN A 110 -11.60 0.09 2.98
N VAL A 111 -11.36 0.76 1.83
CA VAL A 111 -12.40 0.99 0.81
C VAL A 111 -12.93 -0.34 0.28
N ILE A 112 -12.04 -1.29 -0.03
CA ILE A 112 -12.45 -2.62 -0.49
C ILE A 112 -13.21 -3.38 0.61
N ALA A 113 -12.70 -3.37 1.84
CA ALA A 113 -13.33 -4.06 2.97
C ALA A 113 -14.74 -3.54 3.25
N ARG A 114 -14.94 -2.22 3.23
CA ARG A 114 -16.26 -1.60 3.36
C ARG A 114 -17.24 -2.09 2.29
N ARG A 115 -16.82 -2.14 1.03
CA ARG A 115 -17.68 -2.45 -0.12
C ARG A 115 -17.89 -3.95 -0.33
N TYR A 116 -16.93 -4.77 0.09
CA TYR A 116 -16.83 -6.19 -0.24
C TYR A 116 -16.53 -7.08 0.98
N ALA A 117 -17.00 -6.71 2.19
CA ALA A 117 -16.70 -7.41 3.44
C ALA A 117 -16.91 -8.93 3.36
N GLY A 118 -17.98 -9.39 2.68
CA GLY A 118 -18.28 -10.82 2.51
C GLY A 118 -17.37 -11.55 1.51
N SER A 119 -16.63 -10.82 0.68
CA SER A 119 -15.78 -11.36 -0.41
C SER A 119 -14.30 -11.39 -0.06
N ILE A 120 -13.90 -10.82 1.07
CA ILE A 120 -12.53 -10.89 1.61
C ILE A 120 -12.52 -11.66 2.91
N PHE A 121 -11.37 -12.19 3.29
CA PHE A 121 -11.21 -12.81 4.61
C PHE A 121 -10.93 -11.76 5.68
N GLY A 122 -9.96 -10.88 5.44
CA GLY A 122 -9.54 -9.85 6.38
C GLY A 122 -8.56 -8.87 5.75
N ILE A 123 -8.06 -7.93 6.55
CA ILE A 123 -7.12 -6.91 6.09
C ILE A 123 -5.92 -6.78 7.04
N CYS A 124 -4.74 -6.53 6.48
CA CYS A 124 -3.54 -6.14 7.21
C CYS A 124 -3.15 -4.71 6.80
N LEU A 125 -3.22 -3.79 7.74
CA LEU A 125 -3.00 -2.38 7.55
C LEU A 125 -1.65 -1.97 8.14
N TYR A 126 -0.74 -1.49 7.30
CA TYR A 126 0.60 -1.06 7.70
C TYR A 126 0.74 0.45 7.52
N SER A 127 1.23 1.16 8.55
CA SER A 127 1.57 2.59 8.45
C SER A 127 0.48 3.38 7.69
N THR A 128 -0.76 3.32 8.14
CA THR A 128 -1.90 4.01 7.51
C THR A 128 -2.80 4.63 8.58
N CYS A 129 -3.81 5.38 8.17
CA CYS A 129 -4.83 5.95 9.05
C CYS A 129 -6.21 5.34 8.75
N SER A 130 -7.18 5.63 9.60
CA SER A 130 -8.58 5.31 9.35
C SER A 130 -9.15 6.15 8.19
N LEU A 131 -10.33 5.76 7.73
CA LEU A 131 -11.18 6.59 6.86
C LEU A 131 -12.36 7.19 7.65
N SER A 132 -12.20 7.42 8.96
CA SER A 132 -13.18 8.11 9.80
C SER A 132 -13.39 9.55 9.32
N GLU A 133 -14.44 10.20 9.80
CA GLU A 133 -14.67 11.62 9.52
C GLU A 133 -13.51 12.50 10.01
N THR A 134 -12.94 12.19 11.18
CA THR A 134 -11.78 12.89 11.73
C THR A 134 -10.56 12.76 10.81
N SER A 135 -10.22 11.55 10.41
CA SER A 135 -9.09 11.28 9.51
C SER A 135 -9.30 11.90 8.13
N ILE A 136 -10.49 11.76 7.52
CA ILE A 136 -10.81 12.38 6.22
C ILE A 136 -10.66 13.91 6.29
N ASN A 137 -11.12 14.55 7.36
CA ASN A 137 -10.97 16.00 7.55
C ASN A 137 -9.50 16.41 7.74
N GLY A 138 -8.69 15.58 8.40
CA GLY A 138 -7.24 15.75 8.47
C GLY A 138 -6.57 15.66 7.09
N LEU A 139 -6.93 14.64 6.32
CA LEU A 139 -6.43 14.43 4.96
C LEU A 139 -6.83 15.55 3.99
N LYS A 140 -8.03 16.15 4.13
CA LYS A 140 -8.43 17.33 3.36
C LYS A 140 -7.46 18.49 3.54
N LYS A 141 -6.96 18.71 4.76
CA LYS A 141 -5.96 19.75 5.04
C LYS A 141 -4.59 19.38 4.46
N GLN A 142 -4.16 18.14 4.66
CA GLN A 142 -2.86 17.63 4.20
C GLN A 142 -2.76 17.62 2.68
N TYR A 143 -3.81 17.16 1.97
CA TYR A 143 -3.81 16.98 0.51
C TYR A 143 -4.37 18.20 -0.26
N ARG A 144 -4.73 19.27 0.44
CA ARG A 144 -5.20 20.52 -0.20
C ARG A 144 -4.24 21.04 -1.28
N SER A 145 -2.93 20.86 -1.07
CA SER A 145 -1.91 21.29 -2.01
C SER A 145 -1.93 20.50 -3.33
N TYR A 146 -2.47 19.28 -3.35
CA TYR A 146 -2.52 18.46 -4.57
C TYR A 146 -3.44 19.07 -5.64
N GLY A 147 -4.51 19.75 -5.22
CA GLY A 147 -5.37 20.49 -6.15
C GLY A 147 -4.63 21.58 -6.93
N ILE A 148 -3.58 22.18 -6.32
CA ILE A 148 -2.71 23.17 -6.98
C ILE A 148 -1.57 22.46 -7.72
N LEU A 149 -1.03 21.41 -7.14
CA LEU A 149 0.12 20.68 -7.67
C LEU A 149 -0.21 19.98 -8.99
N LEU A 150 -1.35 19.31 -9.10
CA LEU A 150 -1.75 18.54 -10.27
C LEU A 150 -1.76 19.35 -11.58
N PRO A 151 -2.39 20.53 -11.67
CA PRO A 151 -2.30 21.38 -12.86
C PRO A 151 -0.85 21.79 -13.19
N VAL A 152 -0.05 22.09 -12.16
CA VAL A 152 1.35 22.48 -12.30
C VAL A 152 2.18 21.31 -12.85
N MET A 153 1.98 20.10 -12.35
CA MET A 153 2.66 18.90 -12.84
C MET A 153 2.40 18.64 -14.33
N LYS A 154 1.21 19.01 -14.84
CA LYS A 154 0.86 18.83 -16.26
C LYS A 154 1.69 19.71 -17.20
N VAL A 155 2.12 20.89 -16.76
CA VAL A 155 2.82 21.88 -17.61
C VAL A 155 4.34 21.91 -17.41
N ILE A 156 4.84 21.61 -16.22
CA ILE A 156 6.28 21.64 -15.90
C ILE A 156 7.00 20.45 -16.58
N PRO A 157 8.24 20.65 -17.09
CA PRO A 157 9.09 19.55 -17.54
C PRO A 157 9.34 18.54 -16.43
N TYR A 158 9.00 17.26 -16.68
CA TYR A 158 8.98 16.23 -15.64
C TYR A 158 10.35 16.00 -14.99
N ASN A 159 11.44 16.21 -15.71
CA ASN A 159 12.79 16.09 -15.15
C ASN A 159 13.07 17.04 -13.98
N TRP A 160 12.40 18.20 -13.91
CA TRP A 160 12.53 19.13 -12.79
C TRP A 160 11.77 18.61 -11.57
N ILE A 161 10.56 18.09 -11.79
CA ILE A 161 9.75 17.46 -10.73
C ILE A 161 10.54 16.28 -10.15
N ARG A 162 11.07 15.40 -11.00
CA ARG A 162 11.87 14.24 -10.60
C ARG A 162 13.07 14.62 -9.72
N LYS A 163 13.85 15.60 -10.13
CA LYS A 163 14.99 16.09 -9.34
C LYS A 163 14.56 16.63 -7.98
N LEU A 164 13.44 17.37 -7.93
CA LEU A 164 12.89 17.89 -6.69
C LEU A 164 12.46 16.74 -5.76
N LEU A 165 11.75 15.75 -6.27
CA LEU A 165 11.28 14.59 -5.49
C LEU A 165 12.45 13.79 -4.92
N ILE A 166 13.49 13.51 -5.70
CA ILE A 166 14.71 12.84 -5.23
C ILE A 166 15.38 13.65 -4.10
N ASN A 167 15.53 14.95 -4.26
CA ASN A 167 16.16 15.78 -3.24
C ASN A 167 15.34 15.86 -1.95
N VAL A 168 14.01 15.95 -2.07
CA VAL A 168 13.09 15.95 -0.90
C VAL A 168 13.14 14.61 -0.17
N SER A 169 13.14 13.48 -0.89
CA SER A 169 13.21 12.15 -0.26
C SER A 169 14.55 11.95 0.46
N ARG A 170 15.67 12.32 -0.15
CA ARG A 170 17.00 12.25 0.48
C ARG A 170 17.06 13.04 1.78
N LYS A 171 16.51 14.26 1.79
CA LYS A 171 16.45 15.07 3.01
C LYS A 171 15.61 14.41 4.09
N LYS A 172 14.47 13.81 3.74
CA LYS A 172 13.61 13.08 4.68
C LYS A 172 14.29 11.83 5.22
N ILE A 173 14.93 11.03 4.37
CA ILE A 173 15.68 9.83 4.77
C ILE A 173 16.81 10.20 5.73
N GLY A 174 17.57 11.24 5.42
CA GLY A 174 18.66 11.70 6.28
C GLY A 174 18.21 12.14 7.69
N ALA A 175 16.95 12.58 7.82
CA ALA A 175 16.37 13.00 9.10
C ALA A 175 15.73 11.84 9.90
N GLN A 176 15.61 10.64 9.32
CA GLN A 176 15.02 9.48 10.01
C GLN A 176 16.01 8.81 10.97
N ASN A 177 15.48 8.24 12.05
CA ASN A 177 16.20 7.31 12.87
C ASN A 177 16.37 5.99 12.14
N GLY A 178 17.59 5.57 11.90
CA GLY A 178 17.93 4.32 11.21
C GLY A 178 19.44 4.19 11.05
N THR A 179 19.90 2.99 10.75
CA THR A 179 21.32 2.74 10.46
C THR A 179 21.71 3.38 9.12
N ASP A 180 23.01 3.57 8.91
CA ASP A 180 23.50 4.11 7.63
C ASP A 180 23.20 3.16 6.46
N GLU A 181 23.16 1.85 6.73
CA GLU A 181 22.77 0.83 5.76
C GLU A 181 21.30 0.96 5.34
N GLU A 182 20.38 1.11 6.30
CA GLU A 182 18.96 1.33 6.04
C GLU A 182 18.72 2.62 5.24
N LYS A 183 19.42 3.69 5.59
CA LYS A 183 19.35 4.97 4.88
C LYS A 183 19.87 4.86 3.45
N ALA A 184 20.98 4.17 3.24
CA ALA A 184 21.54 3.93 1.91
C ALA A 184 20.58 3.11 1.04
N TRP A 185 20.01 2.04 1.60
CA TRP A 185 19.01 1.22 0.90
C TRP A 185 17.75 2.03 0.54
N LEU A 186 17.25 2.87 1.44
CA LEU A 186 16.11 3.75 1.18
C LEU A 186 16.42 4.79 0.10
N ASP A 187 17.64 5.36 0.08
CA ASP A 187 18.05 6.31 -0.97
C ASP A 187 18.09 5.65 -2.35
N GLU A 188 18.60 4.42 -2.44
CA GLU A 188 18.58 3.63 -3.68
C GLU A 188 17.13 3.34 -4.11
N PHE A 189 16.27 2.90 -3.17
CA PHE A 189 14.86 2.62 -3.43
C PHE A 189 14.12 3.85 -3.97
N PHE A 190 14.16 4.98 -3.28
CA PHE A 190 13.46 6.19 -3.72
C PHE A 190 14.07 6.78 -4.99
N THR A 191 15.37 6.67 -5.19
CA THR A 191 16.03 7.06 -6.44
C THR A 191 15.49 6.21 -7.59
N TRP A 192 15.40 4.90 -7.41
CA TRP A 192 14.80 4.00 -8.39
C TRP A 192 13.33 4.34 -8.66
N VAL A 193 12.53 4.55 -7.63
CA VAL A 193 11.10 4.95 -7.76
C VAL A 193 10.98 6.16 -8.67
N TYR A 194 11.65 7.26 -8.33
CA TYR A 194 11.52 8.51 -9.08
C TYR A 194 12.16 8.48 -10.46
N GLN A 195 13.20 7.65 -10.67
CA GLN A 195 13.76 7.43 -11.99
C GLN A 195 12.83 6.58 -12.88
N SER A 196 12.11 5.65 -12.29
CA SER A 196 11.15 4.77 -12.98
C SER A 196 9.81 5.46 -13.27
N TYR A 197 9.47 6.53 -12.57
CA TYR A 197 8.23 7.26 -12.84
C TYR A 197 8.22 7.85 -14.24
N THR A 198 7.10 7.62 -14.94
CA THR A 198 6.66 8.49 -16.03
C THR A 198 5.85 9.65 -15.45
N LYS A 199 5.76 10.75 -16.18
CA LYS A 199 4.92 11.90 -15.81
C LYS A 199 3.46 11.48 -15.59
N GLU A 200 2.98 10.58 -16.45
CA GLU A 200 1.63 10.06 -16.41
C GLU A 200 1.35 9.24 -15.15
N LEU A 201 2.27 8.33 -14.76
CA LEU A 201 2.14 7.54 -13.55
C LEU A 201 2.17 8.41 -12.28
N ASP A 202 3.07 9.41 -12.23
CA ASP A 202 3.16 10.31 -11.07
C ASP A 202 1.89 11.17 -10.91
N ILE A 203 1.35 11.70 -12.01
CA ILE A 203 0.06 12.40 -12.02
C ILE A 203 -1.06 11.45 -11.57
N HIS A 204 -1.10 10.22 -12.09
CA HIS A 204 -2.10 9.23 -11.72
C HIS A 204 -2.08 8.92 -10.22
N MET A 205 -0.93 8.61 -9.65
CA MET A 205 -0.79 8.33 -8.22
C MET A 205 -1.15 9.54 -7.35
N THR A 206 -0.74 10.74 -7.79
CA THR A 206 -1.11 12.00 -7.11
C THR A 206 -2.63 12.24 -7.17
N THR A 207 -3.27 11.88 -8.28
CA THR A 207 -4.73 11.99 -8.45
C THR A 207 -5.47 11.03 -7.52
N LEU A 208 -5.03 9.77 -7.40
CA LEU A 208 -5.59 8.81 -6.45
C LEU A 208 -5.45 9.31 -5.00
N MET A 209 -4.29 9.86 -4.62
CA MET A 209 -4.12 10.46 -3.29
C MET A 209 -5.03 11.67 -3.08
N ALA A 210 -5.23 12.50 -4.10
CA ALA A 210 -6.13 13.65 -4.04
C ALA A 210 -7.62 13.26 -3.96
N ASP A 211 -7.98 12.03 -4.36
CA ASP A 211 -9.35 11.53 -4.27
C ASP A 211 -9.70 11.03 -2.85
N VAL A 212 -8.71 10.58 -2.07
CA VAL A 212 -8.96 10.05 -0.70
C VAL A 212 -9.80 11.00 0.17
N PRO A 213 -9.54 12.32 0.22
CA PRO A 213 -10.37 13.25 0.98
C PRO A 213 -11.82 13.38 0.51
N ASN A 214 -12.15 12.89 -0.69
CA ASN A 214 -13.50 12.93 -1.26
C ASN A 214 -14.30 11.66 -0.91
N LEU A 215 -13.67 10.64 -0.33
CA LEU A 215 -14.34 9.44 0.13
C LEU A 215 -15.38 9.77 1.20
N MET A 216 -16.48 9.06 1.18
CA MET A 216 -17.41 9.09 2.31
C MET A 216 -16.72 8.49 3.54
N PRO A 217 -16.77 9.16 4.69
CA PRO A 217 -16.23 8.61 5.93
C PRO A 217 -16.78 7.22 6.24
N VAL A 218 -15.94 6.35 6.77
CA VAL A 218 -16.34 5.03 7.24
C VAL A 218 -16.73 5.13 8.71
N THR A 219 -17.91 4.62 9.04
CA THR A 219 -18.42 4.60 10.42
C THR A 219 -17.84 3.43 11.22
N GLN A 220 -17.84 3.52 12.54
CA GLN A 220 -17.41 2.43 13.40
C GLN A 220 -18.24 1.16 13.17
N GLN A 221 -19.53 1.30 12.88
CA GLN A 221 -20.39 0.16 12.56
C GLN A 221 -19.98 -0.56 11.28
N GLU A 222 -19.52 0.19 10.25
CA GLU A 222 -19.01 -0.40 9.02
C GLU A 222 -17.66 -1.09 9.26
N TYR A 223 -16.76 -0.51 10.09
CA TYR A 223 -15.53 -1.18 10.51
C TYR A 223 -15.80 -2.47 11.28
N ALA A 224 -16.83 -2.53 12.11
CA ALA A 224 -17.19 -3.72 12.85
C ALA A 224 -17.51 -4.95 11.98
N ALA A 225 -17.74 -4.77 10.68
CA ALA A 225 -17.92 -5.88 9.75
C ALA A 225 -16.63 -6.66 9.47
N PHE A 226 -15.44 -6.09 9.73
CA PHE A 226 -14.16 -6.70 9.39
C PHE A 226 -13.02 -6.44 10.41
N ASP A 227 -13.22 -5.64 11.46
CA ASP A 227 -12.17 -5.29 12.42
C ASP A 227 -11.61 -6.50 13.18
N GLU A 228 -12.44 -7.47 13.50
CA GLU A 228 -12.06 -8.72 14.17
C GLU A 228 -11.05 -9.56 13.35
N LYS A 229 -11.10 -9.41 12.00
CA LYS A 229 -10.21 -10.08 11.05
C LYS A 229 -9.18 -9.09 10.48
N SER A 230 -8.70 -8.19 11.32
CA SER A 230 -7.78 -7.16 10.92
C SER A 230 -6.52 -7.15 11.77
N LEU A 231 -5.40 -6.92 11.11
CA LEU A 231 -4.10 -6.65 11.72
C LEU A 231 -3.70 -5.21 11.45
N LEU A 232 -3.38 -4.46 12.49
CA LEU A 232 -2.83 -3.12 12.42
C LEU A 232 -1.35 -3.17 12.83
N ILE A 233 -0.43 -2.84 11.92
CA ILE A 233 0.99 -2.67 12.25
C ILE A 233 1.33 -1.18 12.16
N LEU A 234 1.53 -0.57 13.33
CA LEU A 234 1.66 0.86 13.50
C LEU A 234 3.07 1.23 13.95
N PRO A 235 3.83 1.98 13.15
CA PRO A 235 5.16 2.46 13.54
C PRO A 235 5.07 3.47 14.68
N LEU A 236 6.00 3.40 15.64
CA LEU A 236 6.03 4.30 16.80
C LEU A 236 6.30 5.76 16.42
N ASN A 237 7.05 5.98 15.33
CA ASN A 237 7.53 7.30 14.91
C ASN A 237 7.06 7.61 13.47
N ASP A 238 5.80 7.29 13.14
CA ASP A 238 5.23 7.58 11.81
C ASP A 238 4.98 9.09 11.65
N GLU A 239 5.77 9.71 10.79
CA GLU A 239 5.70 11.14 10.51
C GLU A 239 4.54 11.53 9.59
N ALA A 240 3.96 10.57 8.86
CA ALA A 240 2.82 10.81 7.98
C ALA A 240 1.48 10.60 8.72
N PHE A 241 1.44 9.64 9.63
CA PHE A 241 0.27 9.34 10.46
C PHE A 241 0.68 9.35 11.94
N PRO A 242 0.66 10.53 12.59
CA PRO A 242 1.07 10.68 13.98
C PRO A 242 0.16 9.91 14.94
N LYS A 243 0.53 9.92 16.21
CA LYS A 243 -0.15 9.12 17.26
C LYS A 243 -1.66 9.32 17.30
N GLU A 244 -2.14 10.53 17.05
CA GLU A 244 -3.56 10.85 17.02
C GLU A 244 -4.30 10.14 15.88
N ALA A 245 -3.69 10.08 14.69
CA ALA A 245 -4.26 9.36 13.55
C ALA A 245 -4.21 7.84 13.75
N GLN A 246 -3.16 7.33 14.39
CA GLN A 246 -3.07 5.92 14.77
C GLN A 246 -4.09 5.56 15.85
N GLN A 247 -4.30 6.44 16.83
CA GLN A 247 -5.31 6.23 17.87
C GLN A 247 -6.71 6.20 17.27
N ASP A 248 -7.03 7.15 16.37
CA ASP A 248 -8.29 7.15 15.66
C ASP A 248 -8.54 5.84 14.89
N LEU A 249 -7.51 5.26 14.23
CA LEU A 249 -7.64 3.96 13.57
C LEU A 249 -7.94 2.83 14.57
N MET A 250 -7.26 2.81 15.72
CA MET A 250 -7.53 1.81 16.77
C MET A 250 -8.92 1.97 17.39
N ASP A 251 -9.37 3.19 17.60
CA ASP A 251 -10.71 3.48 18.15
C ASP A 251 -11.82 3.07 17.17
N MET A 252 -11.55 3.21 15.86
CA MET A 252 -12.48 2.76 14.81
C MET A 252 -12.51 1.24 14.65
N MET A 253 -11.44 0.54 15.04
CA MET A 253 -11.26 -0.91 14.89
C MET A 253 -10.86 -1.56 16.22
N PRO A 254 -11.73 -1.53 17.26
CA PRO A 254 -11.36 -1.91 18.62
C PRO A 254 -11.08 -3.40 18.81
N ARG A 255 -11.51 -4.26 17.89
CA ARG A 255 -11.27 -5.71 17.95
C ARG A 255 -10.10 -6.15 17.07
N ALA A 256 -9.47 -5.23 16.35
CA ALA A 256 -8.32 -5.56 15.52
C ALA A 256 -7.10 -5.97 16.35
N ASN A 257 -6.29 -6.88 15.80
CA ASN A 257 -4.97 -7.19 16.36
C ASN A 257 -4.04 -6.00 16.11
N VAL A 258 -3.45 -5.42 17.17
CA VAL A 258 -2.58 -4.25 17.06
C VAL A 258 -1.14 -4.61 17.43
N ILE A 259 -0.22 -4.36 16.53
CA ILE A 259 1.22 -4.50 16.77
C ILE A 259 1.89 -3.16 16.53
N ARG A 260 2.71 -2.72 17.48
CA ARG A 260 3.52 -1.52 17.35
C ARG A 260 4.96 -1.91 17.11
N LEU A 261 5.54 -1.37 16.04
CA LEU A 261 6.94 -1.59 15.68
C LEU A 261 7.72 -0.29 15.77
N ASP A 262 9.00 -0.39 16.10
CA ASP A 262 9.89 0.76 16.00
C ASP A 262 10.10 1.15 14.52
N GLY A 263 10.23 2.44 14.25
CA GLY A 263 10.46 2.98 12.91
C GLY A 263 9.47 4.08 12.52
N GLY A 264 9.68 4.66 11.35
CA GLY A 264 8.85 5.70 10.74
C GLY A 264 7.90 5.16 9.67
N HIS A 265 7.31 6.08 8.91
CA HIS A 265 6.29 5.76 7.88
C HIS A 265 6.74 4.73 6.84
N VAL A 266 8.01 4.68 6.52
CA VAL A 266 8.57 3.78 5.50
C VAL A 266 9.23 2.53 6.09
N ALA A 267 9.05 2.26 7.40
CA ALA A 267 9.64 1.10 8.08
C ALA A 267 9.30 -0.23 7.41
N THR A 268 8.14 -0.34 6.80
CA THR A 268 7.73 -1.52 6.02
C THR A 268 8.70 -1.89 4.89
N LEU A 269 9.53 -0.96 4.42
CA LEU A 269 10.45 -1.18 3.30
C LEU A 269 11.77 -1.82 3.74
N TYR A 270 12.19 -1.59 4.98
CA TYR A 270 13.48 -2.05 5.49
C TYR A 270 13.39 -2.99 6.70
N LYS A 271 12.32 -2.92 7.50
CA LYS A 271 12.03 -3.84 8.60
C LYS A 271 11.11 -4.98 8.17
N VAL A 272 11.34 -5.50 6.98
CA VAL A 272 10.45 -6.43 6.29
C VAL A 272 10.15 -7.68 7.12
N GLU A 273 11.18 -8.27 7.76
CA GLU A 273 11.02 -9.50 8.56
C GLU A 273 10.08 -9.28 9.76
N GLU A 274 10.15 -8.13 10.43
CA GLU A 274 9.26 -7.81 11.56
C GLU A 274 7.80 -7.77 11.10
N TYR A 275 7.51 -7.11 9.96
CA TYR A 275 6.17 -7.03 9.38
C TYR A 275 5.67 -8.40 8.90
N VAL A 276 6.53 -9.16 8.25
CA VAL A 276 6.19 -10.50 7.75
C VAL A 276 5.90 -11.45 8.91
N ASN A 277 6.74 -11.47 9.95
CA ASN A 277 6.55 -12.33 11.11
C ASN A 277 5.26 -12.02 11.86
N ALA A 278 4.97 -10.73 12.06
CA ALA A 278 3.71 -10.27 12.65
C ALA A 278 2.50 -10.73 11.82
N THR A 279 2.59 -10.60 10.50
CA THR A 279 1.52 -11.03 9.60
C THR A 279 1.34 -12.56 9.59
N LYS A 280 2.43 -13.32 9.57
CA LYS A 280 2.36 -14.79 9.66
C LYS A 280 1.73 -15.26 10.97
N GLN A 281 2.08 -14.61 12.08
CA GLN A 281 1.48 -14.92 13.37
C GLN A 281 -0.03 -14.66 13.38
N PHE A 282 -0.46 -13.51 12.87
CA PHE A 282 -1.88 -13.18 12.71
C PHE A 282 -2.60 -14.21 11.85
N LEU A 283 -2.05 -14.52 10.66
CA LEU A 283 -2.66 -15.47 9.74
C LEU A 283 -2.75 -16.91 10.29
N LYS A 284 -1.89 -17.31 11.20
CA LYS A 284 -1.98 -18.62 11.87
C LYS A 284 -3.09 -18.66 12.89
N ASN A 285 -3.26 -17.61 13.69
CA ASN A 285 -4.22 -17.58 14.79
C ASN A 285 -5.68 -17.43 14.32
N ASP A 286 -5.91 -16.72 13.22
CA ASP A 286 -7.27 -16.37 12.76
C ASP A 286 -7.77 -17.25 11.60
N TYR A 287 -6.92 -18.15 11.06
CA TYR A 287 -7.28 -19.07 9.98
C TYR A 287 -7.39 -20.54 10.40
N GLU A 288 -7.06 -20.88 11.66
CA GLU A 288 -7.33 -22.17 12.26
C GLU A 288 -8.70 -22.15 12.98
#